data_a0fcc1a9c430de6200fcfb303d3b18e5
#
_entry.id   a0fcc1a9c430de6200fcfb303d3b18e5
#
_cell.length_a   1.000
_cell.length_b   1.000
_cell.length_c   1.000
_cell.angle_alpha   90.00
_cell.angle_beta   90.00
_cell.angle_gamma   90.00
#
_symmetry.space_group_name_H-M   'P 1'
#
loop_
_entity.id
_entity.type
_entity.pdbx_description
1 polymer ?
#
loop_
_entity_poly.entity_id
_entity_poly.type
_entity_poly.pdbx_seq_one_letter_code
_entity_poly.pdbx_strand_id
1 'polypeptide(L)'
;MSRVKRGIIKRAKHKKVLEATKGFRGTKGRLYRVSKEAAMHAGQYAYAGRRLRRRDARTNWISTISAALEGSETTYSQFISALKSSKIEIDRKILAEIASNDPVTFEKILNKVSK
;
A
#
# COMPACT_ATOMS: atom_id res chain seq x y z
N MET A 1 -17.87 7.81 -52.98
CA MET A 1 -17.30 7.93 -51.62
C MET A 1 -17.27 6.56 -50.95
N SER A 2 -16.12 6.14 -50.42
CA SER A 2 -16.04 4.87 -49.71
C SER A 2 -16.60 5.03 -48.25
N ARG A 3 -17.48 4.13 -47.84
CA ARG A 3 -18.08 4.11 -46.51
C ARG A 3 -17.07 3.69 -45.44
N VAL A 4 -16.82 4.51 -44.43
CA VAL A 4 -15.92 4.15 -43.32
C VAL A 4 -16.64 3.21 -42.35
N LYS A 5 -16.17 1.98 -42.23
CA LYS A 5 -16.74 0.93 -41.37
C LYS A 5 -16.11 1.01 -39.96
N ARG A 6 -16.64 1.82 -39.06
CA ARG A 6 -16.14 1.97 -37.66
C ARG A 6 -17.01 1.28 -36.61
N GLY A 7 -18.17 0.75 -36.98
CA GLY A 7 -19.15 0.23 -36.03
C GLY A 7 -18.63 -0.89 -35.13
N ILE A 8 -17.92 -1.86 -35.70
CA ILE A 8 -17.37 -3.01 -34.97
C ILE A 8 -16.33 -2.58 -33.93
N ILE A 9 -15.38 -1.74 -34.35
CA ILE A 9 -14.31 -1.25 -33.47
C ILE A 9 -14.89 -0.39 -32.32
N LYS A 10 -15.84 0.49 -32.64
CA LYS A 10 -16.52 1.32 -31.64
C LYS A 10 -17.25 0.46 -30.62
N ARG A 11 -17.99 -0.54 -31.06
CA ARG A 11 -18.73 -1.47 -30.18
C ARG A 11 -17.77 -2.26 -29.28
N ALA A 12 -16.66 -2.74 -29.79
CA ALA A 12 -15.63 -3.45 -29.02
C ALA A 12 -15.02 -2.53 -27.93
N LYS A 13 -14.69 -1.27 -28.27
CA LYS A 13 -14.19 -0.30 -27.29
C LYS A 13 -15.21 0.02 -26.19
N HIS A 14 -16.49 0.18 -26.56
CA HIS A 14 -17.57 0.39 -25.59
C HIS A 14 -17.76 -0.80 -24.67
N LYS A 15 -17.77 -2.02 -25.24
CA LYS A 15 -17.89 -3.27 -24.49
C LYS A 15 -16.75 -3.42 -23.46
N LYS A 16 -15.51 -3.15 -23.84
CA LYS A 16 -14.35 -3.18 -22.94
C LYS A 16 -14.52 -2.25 -21.72
N VAL A 17 -15.03 -1.03 -21.92
CA VAL A 17 -15.26 -0.09 -20.83
C VAL A 17 -16.39 -0.56 -19.91
N LEU A 18 -17.49 -1.06 -20.48
CA LEU A 18 -18.62 -1.58 -19.71
C LEU A 18 -18.26 -2.85 -18.92
N GLU A 19 -17.40 -3.70 -19.45
CA GLU A 19 -16.85 -4.85 -18.73
C GLU A 19 -15.98 -4.43 -17.53
N ALA A 20 -15.15 -3.41 -17.69
CA ALA A 20 -14.31 -2.87 -16.62
C ALA A 20 -15.13 -2.22 -15.49
N THR A 21 -16.34 -1.75 -15.78
CA THR A 21 -17.25 -1.14 -14.79
C THR A 21 -18.39 -2.07 -14.36
N LYS A 22 -18.32 -3.33 -14.72
CA LYS A 22 -19.29 -4.33 -14.32
C LYS A 22 -19.37 -4.44 -12.79
N GLY A 23 -20.55 -4.36 -12.23
CA GLY A 23 -20.76 -4.36 -10.78
C GLY A 23 -20.73 -2.98 -10.10
N PHE A 24 -20.40 -1.91 -10.83
CA PHE A 24 -20.49 -0.56 -10.29
C PHE A 24 -21.95 -0.14 -10.05
N ARG A 25 -22.17 0.60 -8.97
CA ARG A 25 -23.52 1.04 -8.58
C ARG A 25 -24.15 2.02 -9.57
N GLY A 26 -25.46 2.01 -9.66
CA GLY A 26 -26.25 2.86 -10.54
C GLY A 26 -26.10 2.46 -12.02
N THR A 27 -26.14 3.41 -12.93
CA THR A 27 -26.07 3.20 -14.39
C THR A 27 -24.65 3.02 -14.94
N LYS A 28 -23.64 3.02 -14.06
CA LYS A 28 -22.21 2.97 -14.41
C LYS A 28 -21.76 1.68 -15.10
N GLY A 29 -22.54 0.59 -14.99
CA GLY A 29 -22.29 -0.66 -15.72
C GLY A 29 -23.05 -0.77 -17.05
N ARG A 30 -23.93 0.18 -17.39
CA ARG A 30 -24.85 0.12 -18.55
C ARG A 30 -24.64 1.25 -19.55
N LEU A 31 -24.50 2.50 -19.08
CA LEU A 31 -24.35 3.68 -19.92
C LEU A 31 -22.87 4.00 -20.14
N TYR A 32 -22.41 3.93 -21.39
CA TYR A 32 -21.01 4.10 -21.75
C TYR A 32 -20.36 5.39 -21.22
N ARG A 33 -21.03 6.55 -21.35
CA ARG A 33 -20.48 7.84 -20.93
C ARG A 33 -20.16 7.87 -19.43
N VAL A 34 -21.13 7.49 -18.63
CA VAL A 34 -21.01 7.41 -17.15
C VAL A 34 -20.03 6.31 -16.72
N SER A 35 -20.04 5.16 -17.43
CA SER A 35 -19.11 4.08 -17.20
C SER A 35 -17.66 4.47 -17.46
N LYS A 36 -17.40 5.19 -18.55
CA LYS A 36 -16.06 5.68 -18.88
C LYS A 36 -15.53 6.62 -17.81
N GLU A 37 -16.34 7.56 -17.35
CA GLU A 37 -15.99 8.48 -16.27
C GLU A 37 -15.70 7.74 -14.97
N ALA A 38 -16.56 6.80 -14.59
CA ALA A 38 -16.36 5.97 -13.42
C ALA A 38 -15.09 5.10 -13.48
N ALA A 39 -14.76 4.56 -14.66
CA ALA A 39 -13.53 3.82 -14.88
C ALA A 39 -12.27 4.70 -14.73
N MET A 40 -12.32 5.95 -15.20
CA MET A 40 -11.20 6.88 -15.01
C MET A 40 -11.00 7.23 -13.54
N HIS A 41 -12.07 7.53 -12.80
CA HIS A 41 -11.99 7.77 -11.35
C HIS A 41 -11.45 6.55 -10.59
N ALA A 42 -11.94 5.36 -10.90
CA ALA A 42 -11.42 4.12 -10.31
C ALA A 42 -9.92 3.94 -10.57
N GLY A 43 -9.46 4.25 -11.79
CA GLY A 43 -8.04 4.23 -12.14
C GLY A 43 -7.21 5.24 -11.35
N GLN A 44 -7.71 6.45 -11.13
CA GLN A 44 -7.07 7.48 -10.30
C GLN A 44 -6.93 7.04 -8.85
N TYR A 45 -8.01 6.51 -8.26
CA TYR A 45 -7.99 6.00 -6.89
C TYR A 45 -7.06 4.79 -6.73
N ALA A 46 -7.03 3.90 -7.71
CA ALA A 46 -6.11 2.77 -7.71
C ALA A 46 -4.65 3.23 -7.78
N TYR A 47 -4.34 4.24 -8.60
CA TYR A 47 -3.01 4.84 -8.66
C TYR A 47 -2.60 5.48 -7.33
N ALA A 48 -3.45 6.32 -6.77
CA ALA A 48 -3.23 6.97 -5.47
C ALA A 48 -3.07 5.92 -4.35
N GLY A 49 -3.94 4.90 -4.31
CA GLY A 49 -3.88 3.81 -3.33
C GLY A 49 -2.58 3.01 -3.40
N ARG A 50 -2.07 2.73 -4.61
CA ARG A 50 -0.77 2.07 -4.76
C ARG A 50 0.40 2.91 -4.21
N ARG A 51 0.32 4.25 -4.32
CA ARG A 51 1.31 5.16 -3.73
C ARG A 51 1.21 5.24 -2.21
N LEU A 52 -0.01 5.25 -1.68
CA LEU A 52 -0.26 5.27 -0.24
C LEU A 52 0.17 3.97 0.45
N ARG A 53 0.03 2.83 -0.19
CA ARG A 53 0.34 1.50 0.37
C ARG A 53 1.74 1.42 1.01
N ARG A 54 2.74 2.08 0.43
CA ARG A 54 4.10 2.12 1.01
C ARG A 54 4.15 2.94 2.31
N ARG A 55 3.38 4.02 2.38
CA ARG A 55 3.30 4.87 3.58
C ARG A 55 2.58 4.13 4.70
N ASP A 56 1.50 3.46 4.36
CA ASP A 56 0.70 2.68 5.31
C ASP A 56 1.52 1.51 5.88
N ALA A 57 2.23 0.78 5.03
CA ALA A 57 3.13 -0.29 5.46
C ALA A 57 4.20 0.24 6.42
N ARG A 58 4.84 1.38 6.13
CA ARG A 58 5.83 1.98 7.01
C ARG A 58 5.22 2.40 8.35
N THR A 59 4.03 2.98 8.34
CA THR A 59 3.30 3.36 9.57
C THR A 59 3.02 2.13 10.42
N ASN A 60 2.57 1.04 9.81
CA ASN A 60 2.32 -0.22 10.51
C ASN A 60 3.60 -0.79 11.13
N TRP A 61 4.72 -0.81 10.41
CA TRP A 61 6.01 -1.28 10.97
C TRP A 61 6.45 -0.44 12.16
N ILE A 62 6.33 0.88 12.08
CA ILE A 62 6.67 1.77 13.19
C ILE A 62 5.77 1.50 14.40
N SER A 63 4.47 1.32 14.18
CA SER A 63 3.51 0.99 15.24
C SER A 63 3.85 -0.35 15.91
N THR A 64 4.17 -1.38 15.13
CA THR A 64 4.55 -2.70 15.66
C THR A 64 5.84 -2.64 16.49
N ILE A 65 6.87 -1.93 16.00
CA ILE A 65 8.13 -1.74 16.74
C ILE A 65 7.88 -0.95 18.02
N SER A 66 7.06 0.11 17.96
CA SER A 66 6.73 0.92 19.14
C SER A 66 5.98 0.10 20.19
N ALA A 67 5.04 -0.76 19.77
CA ALA A 67 4.34 -1.65 20.69
C ALA A 67 5.29 -2.68 21.34
N ALA A 68 6.28 -3.18 20.61
CA ALA A 68 7.28 -4.10 21.16
C ALA A 68 8.27 -3.41 22.12
N LEU A 69 8.41 -2.09 22.03
CA LEU A 69 9.18 -1.28 22.97
C LEU A 69 8.37 -0.86 24.20
N GLU A 70 7.05 -1.13 24.21
CA GLU A 70 6.18 -0.82 25.32
C GLU A 70 6.62 -1.64 26.56
N GLY A 71 6.93 -0.94 27.65
CA GLY A 71 7.54 -1.57 28.83
C GLY A 71 9.06 -1.45 28.93
N SER A 72 9.75 -1.00 27.88
CA SER A 72 11.15 -0.58 27.95
C SER A 72 11.24 0.94 28.19
N GLU A 73 12.33 1.40 28.79
CA GLU A 73 12.57 2.84 28.98
C GLU A 73 12.95 3.57 27.68
N THR A 74 13.01 2.86 26.55
CA THR A 74 13.52 3.34 25.26
C THR A 74 12.38 3.70 24.31
N THR A 75 12.32 4.94 23.85
CA THR A 75 11.37 5.35 22.82
C THR A 75 11.81 4.89 21.42
N TYR A 76 10.86 4.80 20.48
CA TYR A 76 11.15 4.43 19.09
C TYR A 76 12.26 5.29 18.46
N SER A 77 12.27 6.61 18.71
CA SER A 77 13.28 7.51 18.15
C SER A 77 14.67 7.24 18.72
N GLN A 78 14.76 6.99 20.02
CA GLN A 78 16.00 6.62 20.69
C GLN A 78 16.52 5.26 20.17
N PHE A 79 15.65 4.28 20.05
CA PHE A 79 15.99 2.95 19.52
C PHE A 79 16.58 3.02 18.09
N ILE A 80 15.92 3.77 17.19
CA ILE A 80 16.43 3.95 15.81
C ILE A 80 17.76 4.74 15.79
N SER A 81 17.92 5.73 16.66
CA SER A 81 19.18 6.47 16.78
C SER A 81 20.30 5.56 17.28
N ALA A 82 20.04 4.74 18.28
CA ALA A 82 21.00 3.82 18.85
C ALA A 82 21.39 2.69 17.85
N LEU A 83 20.46 2.18 17.05
CA LEU A 83 20.74 1.26 15.94
C LEU A 83 21.72 1.88 14.92
N LYS A 84 21.51 3.14 14.54
CA LYS A 84 22.40 3.85 13.63
C LYS A 84 23.79 4.06 14.24
N SER A 85 23.87 4.43 15.51
CA SER A 85 25.14 4.62 16.23
C SER A 85 25.93 3.32 16.33
N SER A 86 25.27 2.21 16.53
CA SER A 86 25.84 0.87 16.57
C SER A 86 26.15 0.29 15.19
N LYS A 87 25.90 1.04 14.10
CA LYS A 87 26.08 0.63 12.69
C LYS A 87 25.31 -0.67 12.34
N ILE A 88 24.17 -0.89 12.98
CA ILE A 88 23.30 -2.02 12.70
C ILE A 88 22.28 -1.58 11.64
N GLU A 89 22.46 -2.05 10.41
CA GLU A 89 21.61 -1.71 9.25
C GLU A 89 20.51 -2.76 9.06
N ILE A 90 19.46 -2.68 9.84
CA ILE A 90 18.28 -3.54 9.70
C ILE A 90 17.08 -2.68 9.28
N ASP A 91 16.36 -3.13 8.26
CA ASP A 91 15.15 -2.46 7.77
C ASP A 91 14.01 -2.54 8.79
N ARG A 92 13.16 -1.49 8.81
CA ARG A 92 11.98 -1.43 9.67
C ARG A 92 11.01 -2.60 9.46
N LYS A 93 10.91 -3.09 8.23
CA LYS A 93 10.10 -4.27 7.91
C LYS A 93 10.60 -5.48 8.67
N ILE A 94 11.89 -5.76 8.59
CA ILE A 94 12.53 -6.90 9.27
C ILE A 94 12.44 -6.75 10.79
N LEU A 95 12.68 -5.54 11.32
CA LEU A 95 12.53 -5.27 12.75
C LEU A 95 11.11 -5.52 13.25
N ALA A 96 10.09 -5.09 12.49
CA ALA A 96 8.69 -5.31 12.83
C ALA A 96 8.32 -6.81 12.75
N GLU A 97 8.87 -7.53 11.79
CA GLU A 97 8.67 -8.98 11.65
C GLU A 97 9.31 -9.75 12.81
N ILE A 98 10.54 -9.40 13.21
CA ILE A 98 11.20 -9.97 14.39
C ILE A 98 10.41 -9.63 15.65
N ALA A 99 9.97 -8.37 15.82
CA ALA A 99 9.20 -7.96 16.99
C ALA A 99 7.89 -8.75 17.16
N SER A 100 7.25 -9.15 16.03
CA SER A 100 5.99 -9.90 16.06
C SER A 100 6.20 -11.41 16.22
N ASN A 101 7.20 -11.98 15.55
CA ASN A 101 7.38 -13.44 15.44
C ASN A 101 8.40 -13.99 16.43
N ASP A 102 9.40 -13.19 16.81
CA ASP A 102 10.48 -13.60 17.71
C ASP A 102 10.86 -12.49 18.71
N PRO A 103 10.02 -12.27 19.74
CA PRO A 103 10.27 -11.26 20.76
C PRO A 103 11.62 -11.43 21.48
N VAL A 104 12.09 -12.66 21.64
CA VAL A 104 13.36 -12.97 22.31
C VAL A 104 14.55 -12.42 21.53
N THR A 105 14.53 -12.56 20.21
CA THR A 105 15.57 -11.96 19.34
C THR A 105 15.47 -10.44 19.33
N PHE A 106 14.25 -9.89 19.36
CA PHE A 106 14.05 -8.44 19.45
C PHE A 106 14.66 -7.86 20.74
N GLU A 107 14.43 -8.50 21.89
CA GLU A 107 15.04 -8.10 23.18
C GLU A 107 16.56 -8.16 23.16
N LYS A 108 17.15 -9.18 22.52
CA LYS A 108 18.61 -9.27 22.34
C LYS A 108 19.15 -8.09 21.53
N ILE A 109 18.45 -7.68 20.48
CA ILE A 109 18.81 -6.50 19.68
C ILE A 109 18.71 -5.25 20.55
N LEU A 110 17.61 -5.09 21.27
CA LEU A 110 17.39 -3.94 22.17
C LEU A 110 18.52 -3.83 23.23
N ASN A 111 18.84 -4.91 23.91
CA ASN A 111 19.88 -4.96 24.93
C ASN A 111 21.29 -4.69 24.37
N LYS A 112 21.55 -5.06 23.13
CA LYS A 112 22.83 -4.79 22.44
C LYS A 112 22.98 -3.33 22.06
N VAL A 113 21.89 -2.65 21.79
CA VAL A 113 21.84 -1.28 21.30
C VAL A 113 21.73 -0.27 22.47
N SER A 114 21.19 -0.70 23.61
CA SER A 114 21.07 0.12 24.83
C SER A 114 22.37 0.20 25.64
N LYS A 115 23.37 -0.58 25.28
CA LYS A 115 24.74 -0.53 25.87
C LYS A 115 25.61 0.42 25.08
#